data_0ab9083cd4d6067c12e75308e22d16d4
#
_entry.id   0ab9083cd4d6067c12e75308e22d16d4
#
_cell.length_a   1.000
_cell.length_b   1.000
_cell.length_c   1.000
_cell.angle_alpha   90.00
_cell.angle_beta   90.00
_cell.angle_gamma   90.00
#
_symmetry.space_group_name_H-M   'P 1'
#
loop_
_entity.id
_entity.type
_entity.pdbx_description
1 polymer ?
#
loop_
_entity_poly.entity_id
_entity_poly.type
_entity_poly.pdbx_seq_one_letter_code
_entity_poly.pdbx_strand_id
1 'polypeptide(L)'
;MTLRELVSKYIQNSEKVFAEIKIRKEAKIRSLKQITEVVEYAKRYLSDAKYYGEKQQYETALVSIAYCEGLLDALRLLKLADFTWPERKEKK
;
A
#
# COMPACT_ATOMS: atom_id res chain seq x y z
N MET A 1 15.34 -5.62 -14.69
CA MET A 1 13.99 -5.03 -14.50
C MET A 1 14.06 -3.54 -14.71
N THR A 2 13.23 -3.02 -15.57
CA THR A 2 13.18 -1.57 -15.81
C THR A 2 12.43 -0.88 -14.70
N LEU A 3 12.60 0.43 -14.62
CA LEU A 3 11.85 1.23 -13.65
C LEU A 3 10.35 1.10 -13.90
N ARG A 4 9.96 1.08 -15.17
CA ARG A 4 8.56 0.89 -15.54
C ARG A 4 8.01 -0.42 -14.98
N GLU A 5 8.78 -1.50 -15.14
CA GLU A 5 8.36 -2.81 -14.64
C GLU A 5 8.28 -2.83 -13.12
N LEU A 6 9.23 -2.16 -12.47
CA LEU A 6 9.24 -2.11 -11.01
C LEU A 6 8.01 -1.37 -10.49
N VAL A 7 7.70 -0.23 -11.09
CA VAL A 7 6.52 0.54 -10.69
C VAL A 7 5.26 -0.29 -10.88
N SER A 8 5.15 -0.95 -12.04
CA SER A 8 3.99 -1.78 -12.34
C SER A 8 3.84 -2.90 -11.30
N LYS A 9 4.93 -3.52 -10.93
CA LYS A 9 4.91 -4.60 -9.95
C LYS A 9 4.42 -4.10 -8.59
N TYR A 10 4.93 -2.96 -8.13
CA TYR A 10 4.53 -2.42 -6.84
C TYR A 10 3.06 -2.00 -6.85
N ILE A 11 2.60 -1.44 -7.96
CA ILE A 11 1.18 -1.08 -8.08
C ILE A 11 0.32 -2.31 -7.97
N GLN A 12 0.67 -3.38 -8.69
CA GLN A 12 -0.11 -4.61 -8.66
C GLN A 12 -0.12 -5.22 -7.26
N ASN A 13 1.03 -5.21 -6.59
CA ASN A 13 1.10 -5.76 -5.25
C ASN A 13 0.21 -4.98 -4.28
N SER A 14 0.22 -3.66 -4.40
CA SER A 14 -0.61 -2.82 -3.54
C SER A 14 -2.08 -3.03 -3.81
N GLU A 15 -2.45 -3.19 -5.08
CA GLU A 15 -3.85 -3.47 -5.43
C GLU A 15 -4.31 -4.77 -4.80
N LYS A 16 -3.45 -5.79 -4.79
CA LYS A 16 -3.80 -7.05 -4.16
C LYS A 16 -3.98 -6.90 -2.66
N VAL A 17 -3.12 -6.10 -2.03
CA VAL A 17 -3.25 -5.86 -0.60
C VAL A 17 -4.57 -5.18 -0.30
N PHE A 18 -4.94 -4.15 -1.08
CA PHE A 18 -6.22 -3.47 -0.83
C PHE A 18 -7.40 -4.40 -1.01
N ALA A 19 -7.27 -5.42 -1.85
CA ALA A 19 -8.36 -6.36 -2.05
C ALA A 19 -8.56 -7.28 -0.85
N GLU A 20 -7.52 -7.50 -0.05
CA GLU A 20 -7.61 -8.46 1.05
C GLU A 20 -7.46 -7.84 2.43
N ILE A 21 -7.10 -6.56 2.53
CA ILE A 21 -6.81 -5.94 3.82
C ILE A 21 -8.03 -5.95 4.74
N LYS A 22 -7.79 -6.28 5.99
CA LYS A 22 -8.84 -6.28 7.01
C LYS A 22 -8.35 -5.52 8.23
N ILE A 23 -9.20 -4.62 8.71
CA ILE A 23 -8.89 -3.86 9.92
C ILE A 23 -9.30 -4.72 11.12
N ARG A 24 -8.42 -4.80 12.09
CA ARG A 24 -8.67 -5.62 13.26
C ARG A 24 -9.80 -5.05 14.09
N LYS A 25 -10.69 -5.93 14.51
CA LYS A 25 -11.86 -5.52 15.28
C LYS A 25 -11.50 -5.07 16.69
N GLU A 26 -10.34 -5.47 17.16
CA GLU A 26 -9.91 -5.09 18.51
C GLU A 26 -9.56 -3.62 18.62
N ALA A 27 -9.38 -2.94 17.47
CA ALA A 27 -9.08 -1.53 17.51
C ALA A 27 -10.22 -0.75 18.14
N LYS A 28 -9.89 0.23 18.98
CA LYS A 28 -10.89 1.07 19.59
C LYS A 28 -11.56 1.92 18.52
N ILE A 29 -12.80 2.34 18.81
CA ILE A 29 -13.58 3.07 17.81
C ILE A 29 -12.85 4.29 17.30
N ARG A 30 -12.21 5.03 18.21
CA ARG A 30 -11.46 6.24 17.83
C ARG A 30 -10.29 5.87 16.92
N SER A 31 -9.57 4.82 17.31
CA SER A 31 -8.45 4.33 16.49
C SER A 31 -8.92 3.82 15.15
N LEU A 32 -10.10 3.21 15.11
CA LEU A 32 -10.65 2.67 13.87
C LEU A 32 -10.84 3.76 12.84
N LYS A 33 -11.36 4.92 13.26
CA LYS A 33 -11.51 6.03 12.33
C LYS A 33 -10.17 6.48 11.79
N GLN A 34 -9.17 6.60 12.65
CA GLN A 34 -7.84 7.02 12.23
C GLN A 34 -7.17 5.99 11.33
N ILE A 35 -7.35 4.72 11.64
CA ILE A 35 -6.82 3.65 10.80
C ILE A 35 -7.43 3.72 9.41
N THR A 36 -8.75 3.92 9.34
CA THR A 36 -9.43 4.05 8.08
C THR A 36 -8.88 5.23 7.27
N GLU A 37 -8.59 6.34 7.94
CA GLU A 37 -8.01 7.49 7.26
C GLU A 37 -6.65 7.16 6.67
N VAL A 38 -5.83 6.39 7.39
CA VAL A 38 -4.52 5.99 6.87
C VAL A 38 -4.70 5.13 5.62
N VAL A 39 -5.66 4.20 5.65
CA VAL A 39 -5.94 3.37 4.48
C VAL A 39 -6.36 4.22 3.30
N GLU A 40 -7.19 5.24 3.54
CA GLU A 40 -7.64 6.12 2.47
C GLU A 40 -6.48 6.93 1.89
N TYR A 41 -5.56 7.39 2.73
CA TYR A 41 -4.35 8.06 2.24
C TYR A 41 -3.53 7.12 1.38
N ALA A 42 -3.38 5.87 1.82
CA ALA A 42 -2.62 4.90 1.03
C ALA A 42 -3.26 4.69 -0.33
N LYS A 43 -4.59 4.64 -0.38
CA LYS A 43 -5.30 4.49 -1.65
C LYS A 43 -5.05 5.68 -2.59
N ARG A 44 -4.97 6.89 -2.04
CA ARG A 44 -4.67 8.06 -2.85
C ARG A 44 -3.29 7.96 -3.47
N TYR A 45 -2.30 7.50 -2.70
CA TYR A 45 -0.96 7.34 -3.23
C TYR A 45 -0.88 6.25 -4.27
N LEU A 46 -1.69 5.19 -4.11
CA LEU A 46 -1.80 4.18 -5.17
C LEU A 46 -2.36 4.80 -6.43
N SER A 47 -3.41 5.60 -6.30
CA SER A 47 -4.03 6.27 -7.43
C SER A 47 -3.03 7.20 -8.13
N ASP A 48 -2.25 7.94 -7.33
CA ASP A 48 -1.21 8.82 -7.87
C ASP A 48 -0.17 8.01 -8.64
N ALA A 49 0.24 6.88 -8.09
CA ALA A 49 1.24 6.05 -8.74
C ALA A 49 0.75 5.57 -10.10
N LYS A 50 -0.51 5.18 -10.18
CA LYS A 50 -1.08 4.74 -11.45
C LYS A 50 -1.12 5.89 -12.45
N TYR A 51 -1.52 7.07 -11.99
CA TYR A 51 -1.58 8.25 -12.84
C TYR A 51 -0.20 8.58 -13.42
N TYR A 52 0.80 8.67 -12.55
CA TYR A 52 2.15 9.02 -13.03
C TYR A 52 2.76 7.91 -13.86
N GLY A 53 2.42 6.65 -13.55
CA GLY A 53 2.88 5.53 -14.36
C GLY A 53 2.35 5.60 -15.78
N GLU A 54 1.09 5.96 -15.93
CA GLU A 54 0.48 6.09 -17.25
C GLU A 54 1.09 7.23 -18.04
N LYS A 55 1.59 8.24 -17.35
CA LYS A 55 2.26 9.36 -18.00
C LYS A 55 3.75 9.11 -18.19
N GLN A 56 4.20 7.91 -17.90
CA GLN A 56 5.60 7.51 -18.05
C GLN A 56 6.54 8.30 -17.15
N GLN A 57 6.01 8.86 -16.06
CA GLN A 57 6.82 9.53 -15.05
C GLN A 57 7.10 8.51 -13.95
N TYR A 58 7.98 7.58 -14.25
CA TYR A 58 8.15 6.40 -13.42
C TYR A 58 8.84 6.69 -12.09
N GLU A 59 9.71 7.69 -12.07
CA GLU A 59 10.37 8.06 -10.82
C GLU A 59 9.36 8.60 -9.81
N THR A 60 8.48 9.47 -10.28
CA THR A 60 7.43 10.02 -9.42
C THR A 60 6.46 8.93 -9.00
N ALA A 61 6.11 8.04 -9.92
CA ALA A 61 5.23 6.93 -9.61
C ALA A 61 5.84 6.04 -8.54
N LEU A 62 7.15 5.81 -8.62
CA LEU A 62 7.83 4.96 -7.64
C LEU A 62 7.76 5.58 -6.24
N VAL A 63 7.96 6.89 -6.14
CA VAL A 63 7.87 7.57 -4.85
C VAL A 63 6.45 7.42 -4.28
N SER A 64 5.45 7.62 -5.13
CA SER A 64 4.05 7.52 -4.68
C SER A 64 3.72 6.12 -4.18
N ILE A 65 4.13 5.09 -4.94
CA ILE A 65 3.79 3.74 -4.55
C ILE A 65 4.58 3.29 -3.31
N ALA A 66 5.81 3.77 -3.17
CA ALA A 66 6.60 3.46 -1.98
C ALA A 66 5.95 4.05 -0.73
N TYR A 67 5.41 5.25 -0.84
CA TYR A 67 4.72 5.88 0.28
C TYR A 67 3.47 5.06 0.63
N CYS A 68 2.72 4.64 -0.39
CA CYS A 68 1.56 3.79 -0.17
C CYS A 68 1.94 2.52 0.59
N GLU A 69 3.00 1.85 0.14
CA GLU A 69 3.46 0.63 0.80
C GLU A 69 3.86 0.90 2.25
N GLY A 70 4.53 2.02 2.49
CA GLY A 70 4.94 2.35 3.84
C GLY A 70 3.78 2.53 4.79
N LEU A 71 2.73 3.21 4.34
CA LEU A 71 1.55 3.39 5.17
C LEU A 71 0.88 2.07 5.49
N LEU A 72 0.74 1.21 4.49
CA LEU A 72 0.14 -0.11 4.69
C LEU A 72 1.00 -0.96 5.60
N ASP A 73 2.32 -0.92 5.40
CA ASP A 73 3.23 -1.73 6.19
C ASP A 73 3.21 -1.29 7.66
N ALA A 74 3.07 0.00 7.91
CA ALA A 74 2.97 0.50 9.28
C ALA A 74 1.75 -0.10 9.97
N LEU A 75 0.63 -0.15 9.28
CA LEU A 75 -0.57 -0.74 9.85
C LEU A 75 -0.37 -2.23 10.16
N ARG A 76 0.33 -2.93 9.26
CA ARG A 76 0.60 -4.36 9.45
C ARG A 76 1.52 -4.57 10.64
N LEU A 77 2.59 -3.79 10.73
CA LEU A 77 3.56 -3.94 11.81
C LEU A 77 2.97 -3.59 13.17
N LEU A 78 2.05 -2.65 13.20
CA LEU A 78 1.36 -2.29 14.44
C LEU A 78 0.25 -3.28 14.76
N LYS A 79 0.05 -4.28 13.90
CA LYS A 79 -0.98 -5.30 14.06
C LYS A 79 -2.38 -4.71 14.08
N LEU A 80 -2.55 -3.63 13.32
CA LEU A 80 -3.86 -2.99 13.18
C LEU A 80 -4.57 -3.45 11.91
N ALA A 81 -3.86 -4.10 11.00
CA ALA A 81 -4.42 -4.62 9.76
C ALA A 81 -3.75 -5.93 9.42
N ASP A 82 -4.48 -6.79 8.75
CA ASP A 82 -3.98 -8.11 8.37
C ASP A 82 -3.95 -8.21 6.86
N PHE A 83 -2.79 -8.51 6.33
CA PHE A 83 -2.58 -8.82 4.92
C PHE A 83 -1.17 -9.34 4.75
N THR A 84 -0.90 -9.88 3.57
CA THR A 84 0.43 -10.40 3.25
C THR A 84 0.89 -9.75 1.95
N TRP A 85 2.14 -9.30 1.92
CA TRP A 85 2.69 -8.76 0.68
C TRP A 85 2.89 -9.89 -0.32
N PRO A 86 2.34 -9.76 -1.53
CA PRO A 86 2.59 -10.74 -2.57
C PRO A 86 4.09 -10.76 -2.90
N GLU A 87 4.62 -11.93 -3.21
CA GLU A 87 5.99 -12.09 -3.66
C GLU A 87 7.05 -11.74 -2.61
N ARG A 88 6.64 -11.45 -1.39
CA ARG A 88 7.59 -11.29 -0.31
C ARG A 88 7.49 -12.50 0.60
N LYS A 89 8.62 -13.16 0.79
CA LYS A 89 8.68 -14.27 1.73
C LYS A 89 9.18 -13.72 3.05
N GLU A 90 8.33 -13.82 4.05
CA GLU A 90 8.71 -13.38 5.38
C GLU A 90 9.75 -14.34 5.92
N LYS A 91 10.90 -13.82 6.24
CA LYS A 91 11.95 -14.63 6.83
C LYS A 91 11.93 -14.45 8.33
N LYS A 92 11.80 -15.52 9.00
CA LYS A 92 11.76 -15.51 10.47
C LYS A 92 13.05 -16.01 11.04
#